data_ff9b27be6bdcdbdd07fe71f1e894d000
#
_entry.id   ff9b27be6bdcdbdd07fe71f1e894d000
#
_cell.length_a   1.000
_cell.length_b   1.000
_cell.length_c   1.000
_cell.angle_alpha   90.00
_cell.angle_beta   90.00
_cell.angle_gamma   90.00
#
_symmetry.space_group_name_H-M   'P 1'
#
loop_
_entity.id
_entity.type
_entity.pdbx_description
1 polymer ?
#
loop_
_entity_poly.entity_id
_entity_poly.type
_entity_poly.pdbx_seq_one_letter_code
_entity_poly.pdbx_strand_id
1 'polypeptide(L)'
;MPYEDIKNSILEVNEDMLSEALIQNLVKHLPEQKVLSELAQLKNEYDDLCEPEQFGVVMSSVKMLRPRLNSILFKLTFEEHVNNIKPSIIAVTLACEEVKKSESFNRLLELVLLVGNYMNSGSRNAQSLGFKINFLCKIRDTKSADQKTTLLHFIAEICEEKYRDILKFPEELEHVESASKVSAQNLKSNLAAMEQQIVHLERDIKKVPQAENQHDKFVEKMSISFIYLSILFIC
;
A
#
# COMPACT_ATOMS: atom_id res chain seq x y z
N MET A 1 -1.25 -26.67 22.67
CA MET A 1 0.19 -26.69 22.28
C MET A 1 1.00 -26.32 23.51
N PRO A 2 2.02 -27.09 23.90
CA PRO A 2 2.89 -26.76 25.04
C PRO A 2 3.54 -25.38 24.86
N TYR A 3 3.74 -24.63 25.94
CA TYR A 3 4.30 -23.27 25.86
C TYR A 3 5.74 -23.26 25.34
N GLU A 4 6.51 -24.30 25.67
CA GLU A 4 7.87 -24.47 25.15
C GLU A 4 7.90 -24.66 23.64
N ASP A 5 6.90 -25.31 23.04
CA ASP A 5 6.82 -25.47 21.58
C ASP A 5 6.55 -24.14 20.90
N ILE A 6 5.71 -23.27 21.50
CA ILE A 6 5.50 -21.91 20.99
C ILE A 6 6.80 -21.11 21.05
N LYS A 7 7.50 -21.17 22.18
CA LYS A 7 8.80 -20.51 22.35
C LYS A 7 9.81 -20.97 21.32
N ASN A 8 9.95 -22.28 21.17
CA ASN A 8 10.91 -22.86 20.23
C ASN A 8 10.55 -22.49 18.78
N SER A 9 9.27 -22.52 18.42
CA SER A 9 8.81 -22.08 17.11
C SER A 9 9.16 -20.61 16.82
N ILE A 10 9.07 -19.72 17.83
CA ILE A 10 9.46 -18.30 17.69
C ILE A 10 10.99 -18.19 17.51
N LEU A 11 11.79 -18.92 18.28
CA LEU A 11 13.24 -18.91 18.16
C LEU A 11 13.72 -19.46 16.80
N GLU A 12 13.10 -20.53 16.34
CA GLU A 12 13.40 -21.18 15.07
C GLU A 12 12.80 -20.49 13.86
N VAL A 13 11.90 -19.50 14.07
CA VAL A 13 11.07 -18.90 13.01
C VAL A 13 10.41 -20.00 12.17
N ASN A 14 9.64 -20.86 12.83
CA ASN A 14 8.96 -22.00 12.20
C ASN A 14 7.60 -21.55 11.63
N GLU A 15 7.55 -21.29 10.32
CA GLU A 15 6.37 -20.78 9.64
C GLU A 15 5.22 -21.77 9.57
N ASP A 16 5.48 -23.06 9.63
CA ASP A 16 4.44 -24.10 9.65
C ASP A 16 3.63 -24.07 10.95
N MET A 17 4.26 -23.63 12.05
CA MET A 17 3.64 -23.56 13.37
C MET A 17 3.15 -22.15 13.73
N LEU A 18 3.77 -21.11 13.16
CA LEU A 18 3.50 -19.70 13.45
C LEU A 18 2.55 -19.11 12.41
N SER A 19 1.23 -19.30 12.62
CA SER A 19 0.26 -18.61 11.78
C SER A 19 0.21 -17.11 12.09
N GLU A 20 -0.17 -16.30 11.10
CA GLU A 20 -0.40 -14.86 11.27
C GLU A 20 -1.31 -14.55 12.47
N ALA A 21 -2.45 -15.25 12.57
CA ALA A 21 -3.41 -15.06 13.66
C ALA A 21 -2.79 -15.36 15.04
N LEU A 22 -1.94 -16.38 15.15
CA LEU A 22 -1.23 -16.69 16.39
C LEU A 22 -0.28 -15.55 16.76
N ILE A 23 0.54 -15.09 15.82
CA ILE A 23 1.50 -14.00 16.07
C ILE A 23 0.79 -12.69 16.41
N GLN A 24 -0.29 -12.36 15.71
CA GLN A 24 -1.11 -11.17 16.02
C GLN A 24 -1.67 -11.23 17.43
N ASN A 25 -2.19 -12.39 17.85
CA ASN A 25 -2.69 -12.58 19.20
C ASN A 25 -1.56 -12.47 20.25
N LEU A 26 -0.39 -13.03 20.00
CA LEU A 26 0.76 -12.89 20.87
C LEU A 26 1.20 -11.43 21.01
N VAL A 27 1.33 -10.70 19.90
CA VAL A 27 1.69 -9.27 19.91
C VAL A 27 0.69 -8.44 20.69
N LYS A 28 -0.61 -8.76 20.57
CA LYS A 28 -1.71 -8.03 21.22
C LYS A 28 -1.80 -8.30 22.72
N HIS A 29 -1.61 -9.55 23.14
CA HIS A 29 -1.95 -10.00 24.50
C HIS A 29 -0.73 -10.25 25.40
N LEU A 30 0.47 -10.40 24.83
CA LEU A 30 1.67 -10.54 25.66
C LEU A 30 1.91 -9.28 26.49
N PRO A 31 2.25 -9.46 27.80
CA PRO A 31 2.58 -8.35 28.67
C PRO A 31 3.78 -7.53 28.16
N GLU A 32 3.94 -6.34 28.69
CA GLU A 32 5.12 -5.53 28.44
C GLU A 32 6.39 -6.18 29.00
N GLN A 33 7.56 -5.82 28.46
CA GLN A 33 8.85 -6.39 28.86
C GLN A 33 9.12 -6.29 30.35
N LYS A 34 8.63 -5.23 31.01
CA LYS A 34 8.79 -5.05 32.46
C LYS A 34 8.09 -6.18 33.23
N VAL A 35 6.82 -6.45 32.89
CA VAL A 35 6.01 -7.51 33.50
C VAL A 35 6.60 -8.91 33.22
N LEU A 36 7.09 -9.13 31.99
CA LEU A 36 7.78 -10.38 31.63
C LEU A 36 9.05 -10.57 32.48
N SER A 37 9.79 -9.48 32.78
CA SER A 37 10.98 -9.52 33.62
C SER A 37 10.63 -9.83 35.11
N GLU A 38 9.49 -9.35 35.59
CA GLU A 38 8.97 -9.66 36.91
C GLU A 38 8.54 -11.11 36.98
N LEU A 39 7.80 -11.62 35.98
CA LEU A 39 7.40 -13.02 35.88
C LEU A 39 8.60 -13.98 35.80
N ALA A 40 9.69 -13.57 35.16
CA ALA A 40 10.92 -14.37 35.08
C ALA A 40 11.50 -14.71 36.47
N GLN A 41 11.26 -13.86 37.48
CA GLN A 41 11.73 -14.08 38.87
C GLN A 41 10.93 -15.17 39.60
N LEU A 42 9.69 -15.44 39.15
CA LEU A 42 8.78 -16.41 39.72
C LEU A 42 8.98 -17.83 39.15
N LYS A 43 10.07 -18.07 38.44
CA LYS A 43 10.36 -19.36 37.79
C LYS A 43 10.38 -20.53 38.79
N ASN A 44 10.79 -20.29 40.05
CA ASN A 44 10.84 -21.32 41.10
C ASN A 44 9.46 -21.64 41.66
N GLU A 45 8.47 -20.79 41.46
CA GLU A 45 7.08 -20.91 41.90
C GLU A 45 6.14 -21.30 40.76
N TYR A 46 6.70 -21.80 39.65
CA TYR A 46 6.00 -22.02 38.36
C TYR A 46 4.71 -22.82 38.52
N ASP A 47 4.68 -23.84 39.35
CA ASP A 47 3.53 -24.75 39.53
C ASP A 47 2.38 -24.08 40.33
N ASP A 48 2.68 -23.03 41.08
CA ASP A 48 1.69 -22.25 41.83
C ASP A 48 1.09 -21.08 41.02
N LEU A 49 1.64 -20.79 39.84
CA LEU A 49 1.19 -19.71 38.98
C LEU A 49 -0.05 -20.09 38.16
N CYS A 50 -0.90 -19.12 37.88
CA CYS A 50 -1.99 -19.33 36.94
C CYS A 50 -1.46 -19.50 35.47
N GLU A 51 -2.28 -20.14 34.64
CA GLU A 51 -1.89 -20.49 33.25
C GLU A 51 -1.30 -19.32 32.41
N PRO A 52 -1.85 -18.09 32.42
CA PRO A 52 -1.26 -16.96 31.72
C PRO A 52 0.11 -16.53 32.28
N GLU A 53 0.31 -16.67 33.59
CA GLU A 53 1.59 -16.34 34.25
C GLU A 53 2.65 -17.38 33.91
N GLN A 54 2.30 -18.66 33.91
CA GLN A 54 3.18 -19.76 33.46
C GLN A 54 3.64 -19.51 32.01
N PHE A 55 2.72 -19.14 31.12
CA PHE A 55 3.04 -18.77 29.77
C PHE A 55 4.00 -17.56 29.72
N GLY A 56 3.74 -16.53 30.53
CA GLY A 56 4.60 -15.35 30.65
C GLY A 56 6.03 -15.71 31.11
N VAL A 57 6.16 -16.62 32.09
CA VAL A 57 7.47 -17.12 32.55
C VAL A 57 8.24 -17.79 31.42
N VAL A 58 7.58 -18.67 30.65
CA VAL A 58 8.25 -19.33 29.51
C VAL A 58 8.68 -18.31 28.46
N MET A 59 7.80 -17.35 28.10
CA MET A 59 8.08 -16.32 27.09
C MET A 59 9.13 -15.30 27.54
N SER A 60 9.27 -15.05 28.85
CA SER A 60 10.27 -14.12 29.39
C SER A 60 11.72 -14.53 29.07
N SER A 61 11.94 -15.82 28.83
CA SER A 61 13.25 -16.35 28.44
C SER A 61 13.70 -15.96 27.02
N VAL A 62 12.76 -15.47 26.16
CA VAL A 62 13.07 -15.06 24.79
C VAL A 62 13.51 -13.61 24.79
N LYS A 63 14.79 -13.38 24.52
CA LYS A 63 15.35 -12.03 24.40
C LYS A 63 14.73 -11.29 23.22
N MET A 64 14.34 -10.02 23.44
CA MET A 64 13.71 -9.18 22.40
C MET A 64 12.45 -9.81 21.79
N LEU A 65 11.59 -10.42 22.60
CA LEU A 65 10.41 -11.15 22.15
C LEU A 65 9.50 -10.32 21.23
N ARG A 66 9.10 -9.09 21.63
CA ARG A 66 8.22 -8.24 20.80
C ARG A 66 8.83 -7.85 19.46
N PRO A 67 10.09 -7.38 19.36
CA PRO A 67 10.75 -7.18 18.08
C PRO A 67 10.75 -8.43 17.19
N ARG A 68 11.05 -9.62 17.76
CA ARG A 68 11.01 -10.88 17.01
C ARG A 68 9.62 -11.17 16.45
N LEU A 69 8.58 -11.08 17.29
CA LEU A 69 7.19 -11.30 16.87
C LEU A 69 6.76 -10.31 15.78
N ASN A 70 7.09 -9.02 15.91
CA ASN A 70 6.77 -8.01 14.91
C ASN A 70 7.48 -8.29 13.57
N SER A 71 8.74 -8.70 13.63
CA SER A 71 9.51 -9.05 12.44
C SER A 71 8.95 -10.30 11.74
N ILE A 72 8.56 -11.32 12.49
CA ILE A 72 7.92 -12.53 11.96
C ILE A 72 6.55 -12.16 11.35
N LEU A 73 5.73 -11.38 12.05
CA LEU A 73 4.45 -10.92 11.54
C LEU A 73 4.60 -10.18 10.22
N PHE A 74 5.53 -9.22 10.18
CA PHE A 74 5.80 -8.47 8.96
C PHE A 74 6.22 -9.38 7.79
N LYS A 75 7.07 -10.39 8.05
CA LYS A 75 7.42 -11.38 7.04
C LYS A 75 6.21 -12.13 6.51
N LEU A 76 5.33 -12.62 7.39
CA LEU A 76 4.14 -13.40 7.03
C LEU A 76 3.11 -12.57 6.24
N THR A 77 2.98 -11.27 6.52
CA THR A 77 1.99 -10.38 5.88
C THR A 77 2.53 -9.60 4.69
N PHE A 78 3.84 -9.66 4.42
CA PHE A 78 4.48 -8.81 3.40
C PHE A 78 3.92 -9.02 1.99
N GLU A 79 3.76 -10.27 1.57
CA GLU A 79 3.24 -10.58 0.23
C GLU A 79 1.80 -10.10 0.06
N GLU A 80 0.99 -10.18 1.11
CA GLU A 80 -0.36 -9.63 1.09
C GLU A 80 -0.34 -8.11 0.92
N HIS A 81 0.53 -7.41 1.65
CA HIS A 81 0.71 -5.97 1.48
C HIS A 81 1.13 -5.59 0.06
N VAL A 82 2.07 -6.33 -0.54
CA VAL A 82 2.48 -6.12 -1.93
C VAL A 82 1.31 -6.37 -2.89
N ASN A 83 0.59 -7.47 -2.72
CA ASN A 83 -0.54 -7.82 -3.57
C ASN A 83 -1.70 -6.81 -3.48
N ASN A 84 -1.87 -6.14 -2.34
CA ASN A 84 -2.86 -5.09 -2.16
C ASN A 84 -2.46 -3.75 -2.83
N ILE A 85 -1.16 -3.47 -2.95
CA ILE A 85 -0.64 -2.20 -3.49
C ILE A 85 -0.37 -2.30 -5.01
N LYS A 86 0.21 -3.40 -5.46
CA LYS A 86 0.67 -3.60 -6.84
C LYS A 86 -0.41 -3.35 -7.90
N PRO A 87 -1.66 -3.85 -7.78
CA PRO A 87 -2.70 -3.57 -8.76
C PRO A 87 -3.01 -2.08 -8.92
N SER A 88 -2.99 -1.34 -7.80
CA SER A 88 -3.22 0.11 -7.82
C SER A 88 -2.10 0.85 -8.56
N ILE A 89 -0.85 0.46 -8.37
CA ILE A 89 0.30 1.05 -9.09
C ILE A 89 0.16 0.75 -10.59
N ILE A 90 -0.12 -0.50 -10.95
CA ILE A 90 -0.27 -0.91 -12.35
C ILE A 90 -1.41 -0.13 -13.01
N ALA A 91 -2.59 -0.04 -12.38
CA ALA A 91 -3.73 0.69 -12.93
C ALA A 91 -3.39 2.16 -13.19
N VAL A 92 -2.73 2.84 -12.25
CA VAL A 92 -2.31 4.26 -12.43
C VAL A 92 -1.26 4.39 -13.53
N THR A 93 -0.30 3.47 -13.59
CA THR A 93 0.76 3.50 -14.61
C THR A 93 0.17 3.34 -16.00
N LEU A 94 -0.69 2.33 -16.20
CA LEU A 94 -1.36 2.09 -17.48
C LEU A 94 -2.24 3.27 -17.88
N ALA A 95 -3.05 3.79 -16.95
CA ALA A 95 -3.89 4.95 -17.23
C ALA A 95 -3.07 6.19 -17.65
N CYS A 96 -1.92 6.43 -17.02
CA CYS A 96 -1.04 7.52 -17.39
C CYS A 96 -0.45 7.35 -18.81
N GLU A 97 -0.12 6.10 -19.16
CA GLU A 97 0.35 5.79 -20.53
C GLU A 97 -0.75 5.93 -21.57
N GLU A 98 -1.95 5.43 -21.28
CA GLU A 98 -3.13 5.57 -22.14
C GLU A 98 -3.44 7.03 -22.42
N VAL A 99 -3.53 7.86 -21.37
CA VAL A 99 -3.79 9.31 -21.52
C VAL A 99 -2.73 10.00 -22.37
N LYS A 100 -1.46 9.60 -22.26
CA LYS A 100 -0.36 10.19 -23.07
C LYS A 100 -0.38 9.73 -24.53
N LYS A 101 -0.78 8.48 -24.77
CA LYS A 101 -0.74 7.85 -26.10
C LYS A 101 -2.04 7.98 -26.89
N SER A 102 -3.18 8.25 -26.22
CA SER A 102 -4.49 8.33 -26.87
C SER A 102 -4.55 9.46 -27.88
N GLU A 103 -4.63 9.11 -29.14
CA GLU A 103 -4.77 10.09 -30.24
C GLU A 103 -6.16 10.73 -30.23
N SER A 104 -7.20 9.91 -30.02
CA SER A 104 -8.59 10.41 -29.96
C SER A 104 -8.79 11.38 -28.80
N PHE A 105 -8.22 11.11 -27.62
CA PHE A 105 -8.29 12.02 -26.48
C PHE A 105 -7.52 13.33 -26.73
N ASN A 106 -6.33 13.26 -27.32
CA ASN A 106 -5.56 14.44 -27.68
C ASN A 106 -6.33 15.34 -28.66
N ARG A 107 -6.96 14.76 -29.69
CA ARG A 107 -7.82 15.49 -30.63
C ARG A 107 -9.05 16.09 -29.94
N LEU A 108 -9.62 15.41 -28.96
CA LEU A 108 -10.70 15.99 -28.13
C LEU A 108 -10.21 17.24 -27.38
N LEU A 109 -9.03 17.19 -26.77
CA LEU A 109 -8.44 18.32 -26.06
C LEU A 109 -8.17 19.50 -27.01
N GLU A 110 -7.67 19.23 -28.22
CA GLU A 110 -7.48 20.26 -29.27
C GLU A 110 -8.82 20.89 -29.66
N LEU A 111 -9.87 20.10 -29.86
CA LEU A 111 -11.20 20.63 -30.17
C LEU A 111 -11.75 21.51 -29.04
N VAL A 112 -11.62 21.07 -27.79
CA VAL A 112 -12.02 21.85 -26.59
C VAL A 112 -11.25 23.18 -26.54
N LEU A 113 -9.95 23.17 -26.83
CA LEU A 113 -9.12 24.37 -26.87
C LEU A 113 -9.56 25.32 -27.99
N LEU A 114 -9.82 24.79 -29.18
CA LEU A 114 -10.30 25.56 -30.33
C LEU A 114 -11.63 26.26 -30.02
N VAL A 115 -12.61 25.52 -29.48
CA VAL A 115 -13.90 26.06 -29.10
C VAL A 115 -13.76 27.11 -28.00
N GLY A 116 -12.91 26.84 -27.00
CA GLY A 116 -12.63 27.79 -25.91
C GLY A 116 -12.00 29.10 -26.42
N ASN A 117 -11.04 29.03 -27.33
CA ASN A 117 -10.42 30.19 -27.95
C ASN A 117 -11.41 30.99 -28.80
N TYR A 118 -12.30 30.31 -29.52
CA TYR A 118 -13.37 30.94 -30.28
C TYR A 118 -14.35 31.69 -29.36
N MET A 119 -14.81 31.08 -28.30
CA MET A 119 -15.70 31.68 -27.32
C MET A 119 -15.07 32.88 -26.59
N ASN A 120 -13.77 32.86 -26.40
CA ASN A 120 -13.00 33.92 -25.75
C ASN A 120 -12.47 34.98 -26.79
N SER A 121 -12.91 34.95 -28.06
CA SER A 121 -12.46 35.89 -29.06
C SER A 121 -12.73 37.32 -28.61
N GLY A 122 -11.74 38.21 -28.79
CA GLY A 122 -11.82 39.59 -28.30
C GLY A 122 -11.44 39.80 -26.83
N SER A 123 -11.19 38.74 -26.06
CA SER A 123 -10.67 38.82 -24.70
C SER A 123 -9.14 38.56 -24.66
N ARG A 124 -8.50 38.90 -23.53
CA ARG A 124 -7.08 38.57 -23.29
C ARG A 124 -6.78 37.08 -23.21
N ASN A 125 -7.81 36.25 -23.08
CA ASN A 125 -7.70 34.80 -23.05
C ASN A 125 -7.91 34.15 -24.44
N ALA A 126 -8.20 34.92 -25.44
CA ALA A 126 -8.17 34.46 -26.85
C ALA A 126 -6.74 34.00 -27.19
N GLN A 127 -6.63 32.99 -28.05
CA GLN A 127 -5.33 32.45 -28.52
C GLN A 127 -4.51 31.77 -27.40
N SER A 128 -5.18 31.23 -26.37
CA SER A 128 -4.52 30.39 -25.37
C SER A 128 -3.91 29.17 -26.04
N LEU A 129 -2.69 28.79 -25.62
CA LEU A 129 -1.98 27.59 -26.10
C LEU A 129 -2.39 26.32 -25.42
N GLY A 130 -3.22 26.38 -24.36
CA GLY A 130 -3.69 25.25 -23.57
C GLY A 130 -4.63 25.69 -22.49
N PHE A 131 -5.16 24.69 -21.77
CA PHE A 131 -6.06 24.89 -20.61
C PHE A 131 -5.76 23.86 -19.51
N LYS A 132 -6.22 24.13 -18.30
CA LYS A 132 -6.09 23.16 -17.22
C LYS A 132 -7.09 22.03 -17.42
N ILE A 133 -6.66 20.77 -17.28
CA ILE A 133 -7.50 19.57 -17.48
C ILE A 133 -8.80 19.60 -16.65
N ASN A 134 -8.77 20.23 -15.46
CA ASN A 134 -9.95 20.39 -14.60
C ASN A 134 -11.08 21.19 -15.28
N PHE A 135 -10.80 21.90 -16.39
CA PHE A 135 -11.84 22.57 -17.16
C PHE A 135 -12.80 21.57 -17.80
N LEU A 136 -12.36 20.36 -18.12
CA LEU A 136 -13.24 19.31 -18.67
C LEU A 136 -14.43 19.00 -17.75
N CYS A 137 -14.28 19.13 -16.44
CA CYS A 137 -15.39 18.96 -15.51
C CYS A 137 -16.43 20.10 -15.61
N LYS A 138 -16.01 21.27 -16.09
CA LYS A 138 -16.87 22.48 -16.18
C LYS A 138 -17.65 22.58 -17.49
N ILE A 139 -17.24 21.90 -18.56
CA ILE A 139 -17.94 21.97 -19.85
C ILE A 139 -19.37 21.46 -19.76
N ARG A 140 -19.67 20.55 -18.82
CA ARG A 140 -21.03 20.07 -18.54
C ARG A 140 -21.90 21.15 -17.90
N ASP A 141 -21.32 22.04 -17.12
CA ASP A 141 -22.05 23.06 -16.36
C ASP A 141 -22.11 24.42 -17.10
N THR A 142 -21.30 24.57 -18.18
CA THR A 142 -21.30 25.77 -19.04
C THR A 142 -22.49 25.71 -19.98
N LYS A 143 -23.49 26.59 -19.76
CA LYS A 143 -24.76 26.62 -20.51
C LYS A 143 -24.74 27.62 -21.66
N SER A 144 -25.54 27.33 -22.68
CA SER A 144 -25.88 28.27 -23.77
C SER A 144 -26.64 29.47 -23.23
N ALA A 145 -26.78 30.54 -24.04
CA ALA A 145 -27.50 31.76 -23.67
C ALA A 145 -28.98 31.49 -23.32
N ASP A 146 -29.62 30.55 -24.00
CA ASP A 146 -30.98 30.11 -23.77
C ASP A 146 -31.13 29.06 -22.65
N GLN A 147 -30.00 28.66 -22.05
CA GLN A 147 -29.91 27.66 -20.97
C GLN A 147 -30.42 26.24 -21.32
N LYS A 148 -30.68 25.93 -22.59
CA LYS A 148 -31.25 24.65 -23.02
C LYS A 148 -30.16 23.57 -23.24
N THR A 149 -28.99 23.99 -23.68
CA THR A 149 -27.86 23.11 -24.01
C THR A 149 -26.64 23.48 -23.20
N THR A 150 -25.65 22.60 -23.14
CA THR A 150 -24.37 22.86 -22.48
C THR A 150 -23.24 22.80 -23.49
N LEU A 151 -22.08 23.32 -23.12
CA LEU A 151 -20.87 23.24 -23.94
C LEU A 151 -20.51 21.76 -24.25
N LEU A 152 -20.80 20.84 -23.33
CA LEU A 152 -20.61 19.40 -23.57
C LEU A 152 -21.49 18.89 -24.71
N HIS A 153 -22.79 19.26 -24.74
CA HIS A 153 -23.67 18.89 -25.84
C HIS A 153 -23.16 19.41 -27.17
N PHE A 154 -22.76 20.67 -27.23
CA PHE A 154 -22.22 21.29 -28.43
C PHE A 154 -20.97 20.57 -28.95
N ILE A 155 -20.02 20.24 -28.05
CA ILE A 155 -18.82 19.50 -28.42
C ILE A 155 -19.17 18.10 -28.91
N ALA A 156 -20.11 17.41 -28.24
CA ALA A 156 -20.56 16.08 -28.64
C ALA A 156 -21.20 16.09 -30.05
N GLU A 157 -22.05 17.06 -30.35
CA GLU A 157 -22.63 17.26 -31.70
C GLU A 157 -21.56 17.47 -32.77
N ILE A 158 -20.56 18.31 -32.51
CA ILE A 158 -19.44 18.51 -33.45
C ILE A 158 -18.67 17.21 -33.65
N CYS A 159 -18.40 16.45 -32.60
CA CYS A 159 -17.70 15.16 -32.70
C CYS A 159 -18.52 14.17 -33.54
N GLU A 160 -19.84 14.07 -33.31
CA GLU A 160 -20.72 13.15 -34.03
C GLU A 160 -20.83 13.51 -35.52
N GLU A 161 -20.90 14.81 -35.88
CA GLU A 161 -21.05 15.27 -37.26
C GLU A 161 -19.75 15.24 -38.04
N LYS A 162 -18.62 15.66 -37.41
CA LYS A 162 -17.39 15.99 -38.15
C LYS A 162 -16.17 15.16 -37.73
N TYR A 163 -16.13 14.66 -36.52
CA TYR A 163 -14.93 14.05 -35.93
C TYR A 163 -15.27 12.75 -35.17
N ARG A 164 -15.96 11.81 -35.82
CA ARG A 164 -16.42 10.54 -35.20
C ARG A 164 -15.30 9.68 -34.61
N ASP A 165 -14.09 9.83 -35.11
CA ASP A 165 -12.91 9.16 -34.60
C ASP A 165 -12.57 9.59 -33.17
N ILE A 166 -12.87 10.84 -32.78
CA ILE A 166 -12.71 11.32 -31.41
C ILE A 166 -13.55 10.50 -30.42
N LEU A 167 -14.73 10.05 -30.82
CA LEU A 167 -15.65 9.30 -29.95
C LEU A 167 -15.10 7.92 -29.50
N LYS A 168 -13.98 7.49 -30.07
CA LYS A 168 -13.29 6.25 -29.66
C LYS A 168 -12.40 6.41 -28.44
N PHE A 169 -12.16 7.64 -27.93
CA PHE A 169 -11.28 7.87 -26.79
C PHE A 169 -11.60 7.03 -25.54
N PRO A 170 -12.87 6.67 -25.21
CA PRO A 170 -13.14 5.81 -24.06
C PRO A 170 -12.53 4.40 -24.20
N GLU A 171 -12.44 3.89 -25.45
CA GLU A 171 -11.84 2.56 -25.74
C GLU A 171 -10.31 2.60 -25.59
N GLU A 172 -9.70 3.79 -25.74
CA GLU A 172 -8.26 4.01 -25.58
C GLU A 172 -7.85 4.29 -24.11
N LEU A 173 -8.83 4.49 -23.21
CA LEU A 173 -8.66 4.89 -21.80
C LEU A 173 -9.25 3.85 -20.85
N GLU A 174 -8.95 2.58 -21.06
CA GLU A 174 -9.55 1.44 -20.33
C GLU A 174 -9.27 1.49 -18.81
N HIS A 175 -8.04 1.86 -18.43
CA HIS A 175 -7.60 1.82 -17.04
C HIS A 175 -7.88 3.11 -16.26
N VAL A 176 -8.31 4.19 -16.92
CA VAL A 176 -8.53 5.51 -16.28
C VAL A 176 -9.61 5.44 -15.19
N GLU A 177 -10.67 4.67 -15.38
CA GLU A 177 -11.72 4.52 -14.36
C GLU A 177 -11.18 3.84 -13.10
N SER A 178 -10.45 2.74 -13.23
CA SER A 178 -9.86 2.03 -12.09
C SER A 178 -8.81 2.88 -11.39
N ALA A 179 -7.95 3.58 -12.15
CA ALA A 179 -6.94 4.49 -11.63
C ALA A 179 -7.56 5.68 -10.87
N SER A 180 -8.72 6.18 -11.31
CA SER A 180 -9.40 7.31 -10.64
C SER A 180 -9.84 7.00 -9.20
N LYS A 181 -10.00 5.73 -8.86
CA LYS A 181 -10.37 5.24 -7.51
C LYS A 181 -9.16 5.13 -6.58
N VAL A 182 -7.94 5.22 -7.12
CA VAL A 182 -6.70 5.09 -6.35
C VAL A 182 -6.34 6.40 -5.68
N SER A 183 -6.23 6.38 -4.35
CA SER A 183 -5.71 7.51 -3.59
C SER A 183 -4.19 7.51 -3.57
N ALA A 184 -3.58 8.47 -4.25
CA ALA A 184 -2.12 8.66 -4.26
C ALA A 184 -1.55 8.86 -2.84
N GLN A 185 -2.31 9.53 -1.96
CA GLN A 185 -1.90 9.74 -0.56
C GLN A 185 -1.90 8.42 0.22
N ASN A 186 -2.92 7.59 0.07
CA ASN A 186 -2.99 6.29 0.74
C ASN A 186 -1.89 5.36 0.23
N LEU A 187 -1.66 5.33 -1.09
CA LEU A 187 -0.60 4.53 -1.69
C LEU A 187 0.78 4.93 -1.14
N LYS A 188 1.05 6.24 -1.09
CA LYS A 188 2.30 6.77 -0.52
C LYS A 188 2.46 6.42 0.97
N SER A 189 1.38 6.52 1.75
CA SER A 189 1.40 6.17 3.18
C SER A 189 1.67 4.68 3.39
N ASN A 190 1.04 3.81 2.59
CA ASN A 190 1.24 2.37 2.68
C ASN A 190 2.68 1.97 2.32
N LEU A 191 3.23 2.55 1.24
CA LEU A 191 4.62 2.32 0.85
C LEU A 191 5.60 2.80 1.92
N ALA A 192 5.39 3.99 2.49
CA ALA A 192 6.22 4.52 3.57
C ALA A 192 6.14 3.65 4.83
N ALA A 193 4.97 3.10 5.16
CA ALA A 193 4.83 2.17 6.28
C ALA A 193 5.61 0.87 6.05
N MET A 194 5.54 0.30 4.84
CA MET A 194 6.32 -0.90 4.49
C MET A 194 7.83 -0.64 4.54
N GLU A 195 8.28 0.50 4.00
CA GLU A 195 9.69 0.91 4.07
C GLU A 195 10.18 0.99 5.53
N GLN A 196 9.40 1.62 6.40
CA GLN A 196 9.72 1.70 7.83
C GLN A 196 9.82 0.32 8.48
N GLN A 197 8.94 -0.61 8.13
CA GLN A 197 8.99 -1.98 8.66
C GLN A 197 10.26 -2.72 8.20
N ILE A 198 10.70 -2.53 6.95
CA ILE A 198 11.97 -3.07 6.44
C ILE A 198 13.15 -2.52 7.24
N VAL A 199 13.19 -1.21 7.49
CA VAL A 199 14.23 -0.56 8.29
C VAL A 199 14.20 -1.05 9.75
N HIS A 200 13.00 -1.28 10.31
CA HIS A 200 12.88 -1.86 11.66
C HIS A 200 13.42 -3.28 11.69
N LEU A 201 13.09 -4.10 10.70
CA LEU A 201 13.61 -5.47 10.60
C LEU A 201 15.14 -5.49 10.56
N GLU A 202 15.75 -4.65 9.73
CA GLU A 202 17.23 -4.52 9.65
C GLU A 202 17.86 -4.19 11.01
N ARG A 203 17.26 -3.21 11.69
CA ARG A 203 17.72 -2.79 13.02
C ARG A 203 17.58 -3.89 14.06
N ASP A 204 16.47 -4.62 14.04
CA ASP A 204 16.19 -5.67 15.01
C ASP A 204 17.11 -6.87 14.80
N ILE A 205 17.38 -7.26 13.55
CA ILE A 205 18.39 -8.29 13.23
C ILE A 205 19.77 -7.92 13.80
N LYS A 206 20.19 -6.64 13.68
CA LYS A 206 21.49 -6.17 14.19
C LYS A 206 21.55 -6.13 15.72
N LYS A 207 20.40 -5.96 16.40
CA LYS A 207 20.31 -5.84 17.87
C LYS A 207 20.15 -7.17 18.59
N VAL A 208 19.61 -8.18 17.93
CA VAL A 208 19.45 -9.50 18.55
C VAL A 208 20.84 -10.07 18.86
N PRO A 209 21.12 -10.42 20.13
CA PRO A 209 22.38 -11.03 20.49
C PRO A 209 22.64 -12.29 19.67
N GLN A 210 23.91 -12.58 19.39
CA GLN A 210 24.25 -13.88 18.80
C GLN A 210 23.67 -15.02 19.61
N ALA A 211 23.18 -16.04 18.92
CA ALA A 211 22.48 -17.17 19.51
C ALA A 211 23.33 -17.83 20.60
N GLU A 212 22.88 -17.75 21.87
CA GLU A 212 23.43 -18.53 22.98
C GLU A 212 22.93 -19.99 22.92
N ASN A 213 21.92 -20.25 22.07
CA ASN A 213 21.26 -21.55 21.92
C ASN A 213 21.24 -21.95 20.45
N GLN A 214 21.60 -23.21 20.15
CA GLN A 214 21.58 -23.78 18.80
C GLN A 214 20.20 -23.73 18.12
N HIS A 215 19.12 -23.60 18.91
CA HIS A 215 17.75 -23.48 18.40
C HIS A 215 17.36 -22.05 17.96
N ASP A 216 18.13 -21.01 18.33
CA ASP A 216 17.81 -19.64 17.92
C ASP A 216 18.32 -19.37 16.50
N LYS A 217 17.44 -19.53 15.52
CA LYS A 217 17.69 -19.29 14.09
C LYS A 217 17.14 -17.96 13.60
N PHE A 218 16.71 -17.08 14.51
CA PHE A 218 16.04 -15.83 14.13
C PHE A 218 16.92 -14.95 13.24
N VAL A 219 18.16 -14.67 13.63
CA VAL A 219 19.08 -13.80 12.87
C VAL A 219 19.35 -14.41 11.50
N GLU A 220 19.62 -15.71 11.42
CA GLU A 220 19.87 -16.41 10.16
C GLU A 220 18.68 -16.29 9.20
N LYS A 221 17.49 -16.75 9.62
CA LYS A 221 16.29 -16.76 8.78
C LYS A 221 15.80 -15.37 8.42
N MET A 222 15.84 -14.44 9.39
CA MET A 222 15.35 -13.09 9.15
C MET A 222 16.31 -12.25 8.32
N SER A 223 17.62 -12.55 8.33
CA SER A 223 18.57 -11.91 7.39
C SER A 223 18.29 -12.30 5.94
N ILE A 224 18.01 -13.57 5.69
CA ILE A 224 17.59 -14.03 4.35
C ILE A 224 16.28 -13.36 3.95
N SER A 225 15.30 -13.32 4.87
CA SER A 225 14.03 -12.65 4.64
C SER A 225 14.21 -11.15 4.37
N PHE A 226 15.04 -10.45 5.10
CA PHE A 226 15.33 -9.03 4.88
C PHE A 226 15.83 -8.76 3.45
N ILE A 227 16.75 -9.57 2.95
CA ILE A 227 17.25 -9.45 1.57
C ILE A 227 16.11 -9.65 0.57
N TYR A 228 15.34 -10.73 0.74
CA TYR A 228 14.19 -11.04 -0.13
C TYR A 228 13.14 -9.92 -0.14
N LEU A 229 12.70 -9.47 1.05
CA LEU A 229 11.69 -8.43 1.19
C LEU A 229 12.18 -7.08 0.63
N SER A 230 13.48 -6.76 0.82
CA SER A 230 14.07 -5.53 0.28
C SER A 230 14.12 -5.54 -1.25
N ILE A 231 14.47 -6.67 -1.86
CA ILE A 231 14.45 -6.82 -3.32
C ILE A 231 13.02 -6.70 -3.84
N LEU A 232 12.08 -7.39 -3.23
CA LEU A 232 10.66 -7.38 -3.65
C LEU A 232 10.02 -5.99 -3.51
N PHE A 233 10.46 -5.21 -2.52
CA PHE A 233 9.98 -3.83 -2.32
C PHE A 233 10.51 -2.85 -3.38
N ILE A 234 11.72 -3.09 -3.91
CA ILE A 234 12.35 -2.24 -4.93
C ILE A 234 11.82 -2.56 -6.34
N CYS A 235 11.45 -3.82 -6.61
CA CYS A 235 10.92 -4.26 -7.90
C CYS A 235 9.43 -3.99 -8.08
#